data_4ef144a14c798fb2716f0ced3ce9172d
#
_entry.id   4ef144a14c798fb2716f0ced3ce9172d
#
_cell.length_a   1.000
_cell.length_b   1.000
_cell.length_c   1.000
_cell.angle_alpha   90.00
_cell.angle_beta   90.00
_cell.angle_gamma   90.00
#
_symmetry.space_group_name_H-M   'P 1'
#
loop_
_entity.id
_entity.type
_entity.pdbx_description
1 polymer ?
#
loop_
_entity_poly.entity_id
_entity_poly.type
_entity_poly.pdbx_seq_one_letter_code
_entity_poly.pdbx_strand_id
1 'polypeptide(L)'
;MNNKRTPYKSVDIPGIFEAENFDKGGEGFTFHDSDDQDEGDASYRTDAGVDVVKGNGGNALGYTTSGEWYEYTVNVTAAGPYKYKATVSSGNNTSSFSISLVEGDDITELASVSVPQTADNNWDTYRTVEGKLTKELALGKQILRLTITGAYCNIDKIELICTATGISNVITNNPQPRNVYNITGQRMGGMQRGINIVDGKKVMIR
;
A
#
# COMPACT_ATOMS: atom_id res chain seq x y z
N MET A 1 26.89 0.94 -11.34
CA MET A 1 25.72 1.30 -12.16
C MET A 1 24.86 2.23 -11.33
N ASN A 2 24.33 3.29 -11.92
CA ASN A 2 23.49 4.23 -11.18
C ASN A 2 22.05 3.66 -11.18
N ASN A 3 21.73 2.84 -10.19
CA ASN A 3 20.41 2.19 -10.07
C ASN A 3 19.38 3.28 -9.78
N LYS A 4 18.46 3.48 -10.69
CA LYS A 4 17.36 4.45 -10.53
C LYS A 4 16.05 3.70 -10.38
N ARG A 5 15.40 3.86 -9.22
CA ARG A 5 14.05 3.37 -8.98
C ARG A 5 13.04 4.14 -9.83
N THR A 6 12.18 3.40 -10.51
CA THR A 6 10.99 3.95 -11.17
C THR A 6 9.82 2.99 -11.00
N PRO A 7 8.63 3.48 -10.65
CA PRO A 7 7.44 2.62 -10.62
C PRO A 7 7.26 1.93 -11.98
N TYR A 8 6.96 0.64 -11.96
CA TYR A 8 6.55 -0.05 -13.20
C TYR A 8 5.17 0.43 -13.64
N LYS A 9 4.26 0.57 -12.66
CA LYS A 9 2.96 1.24 -12.82
C LYS A 9 2.73 2.20 -11.66
N SER A 10 2.07 3.32 -11.94
CA SER A 10 1.65 4.24 -10.88
C SER A 10 0.50 3.64 -10.09
N VAL A 11 0.62 3.67 -8.76
CA VAL A 11 -0.38 3.13 -7.83
C VAL A 11 -0.75 4.19 -6.81
N ASP A 12 -2.02 4.56 -6.79
CA ASP A 12 -2.60 5.33 -5.68
C ASP A 12 -3.24 4.38 -4.67
N ILE A 13 -3.03 4.63 -3.37
CA ILE A 13 -3.68 3.92 -2.28
C ILE A 13 -4.46 4.91 -1.38
N PRO A 14 -5.69 4.56 -0.93
CA PRO A 14 -6.38 3.27 -1.05
C PRO A 14 -6.54 2.83 -2.51
N GLY A 15 -6.30 1.55 -2.79
CA GLY A 15 -6.34 1.00 -4.14
C GLY A 15 -5.66 -0.36 -4.23
N ILE A 16 -5.43 -0.81 -5.44
CA ILE A 16 -4.89 -2.12 -5.77
C ILE A 16 -3.54 -1.97 -6.48
N PHE A 17 -2.57 -2.78 -6.11
CA PHE A 17 -1.39 -3.04 -6.92
C PHE A 17 -1.27 -4.53 -7.22
N GLU A 18 -0.96 -4.84 -8.47
CA GLU A 18 -0.68 -6.20 -8.94
C GLU A 18 0.75 -6.57 -8.54
N ALA A 19 0.95 -7.78 -8.02
CA ALA A 19 2.22 -8.17 -7.44
C ALA A 19 3.37 -8.24 -8.47
N GLU A 20 3.08 -8.59 -9.70
CA GLU A 20 4.06 -8.60 -10.78
C GLU A 20 4.48 -7.20 -11.26
N ASN A 21 3.81 -6.14 -10.80
CA ASN A 21 4.13 -4.75 -11.18
C ASN A 21 5.12 -4.07 -10.24
N PHE A 22 6.08 -4.81 -9.68
CA PHE A 22 7.15 -4.27 -8.85
C PHE A 22 8.02 -3.25 -9.62
N ASP A 23 8.68 -2.36 -8.88
CA ASP A 23 9.45 -1.24 -9.41
C ASP A 23 10.59 -1.71 -10.31
N LYS A 24 10.96 -0.88 -11.28
CA LYS A 24 12.18 -1.00 -12.06
C LYS A 24 13.35 -0.41 -11.29
N GLY A 25 14.51 -1.05 -11.37
CA GLY A 25 15.75 -0.57 -10.73
C GLY A 25 16.84 -1.63 -10.68
N GLY A 26 16.45 -2.88 -10.75
CA GLY A 26 17.34 -4.04 -10.84
C GLY A 26 17.41 -4.85 -9.56
N GLU A 27 18.01 -6.04 -9.72
CA GLU A 27 18.27 -7.01 -8.67
C GLU A 27 19.03 -6.38 -7.49
N GLY A 28 18.61 -6.72 -6.26
CA GLY A 28 19.19 -6.21 -5.03
C GLY A 28 18.87 -4.74 -4.72
N PHE A 29 18.08 -4.06 -5.57
CA PHE A 29 17.74 -2.65 -5.38
C PHE A 29 16.23 -2.37 -5.35
N THR A 30 15.45 -3.01 -6.23
CA THR A 30 13.99 -2.87 -6.27
C THR A 30 13.27 -4.19 -6.17
N PHE A 31 13.99 -5.27 -6.32
CA PHE A 31 13.56 -6.63 -6.09
C PHE A 31 14.79 -7.51 -5.80
N HIS A 32 14.53 -8.69 -5.29
CA HIS A 32 15.49 -9.77 -5.15
C HIS A 32 14.81 -11.08 -5.50
N ASP A 33 15.36 -11.77 -6.45
CA ASP A 33 14.97 -13.11 -6.84
C ASP A 33 16.09 -14.08 -6.46
N SER A 34 15.79 -15.32 -6.11
CA SER A 34 16.78 -16.30 -5.64
C SER A 34 17.67 -16.85 -6.76
N ASP A 35 17.24 -16.69 -8.01
CA ASP A 35 18.02 -17.01 -9.19
C ASP A 35 17.77 -15.97 -10.31
N ASP A 36 18.31 -16.19 -11.49
CA ASP A 36 18.17 -15.27 -12.65
C ASP A 36 17.36 -15.89 -13.80
N GLN A 37 16.64 -16.98 -13.52
CA GLN A 37 15.82 -17.69 -14.47
C GLN A 37 14.35 -17.30 -14.31
N ASP A 38 13.67 -16.96 -15.38
CA ASP A 38 12.22 -16.82 -15.40
C ASP A 38 11.60 -18.19 -15.71
N GLU A 39 11.15 -18.90 -14.69
CA GLU A 39 10.44 -20.18 -14.79
C GLU A 39 8.93 -20.00 -15.09
N GLY A 40 8.46 -18.74 -15.06
CA GLY A 40 7.07 -18.39 -15.30
C GLY A 40 6.66 -18.55 -16.77
N ASP A 41 5.37 -18.63 -17.00
CA ASP A 41 4.78 -18.82 -18.35
C ASP A 41 4.11 -17.55 -18.90
N ALA A 42 4.20 -16.43 -18.16
CA ALA A 42 3.46 -15.22 -18.53
C ALA A 42 4.15 -14.36 -19.59
N SER A 43 5.45 -14.52 -19.81
CA SER A 43 6.26 -13.63 -20.65
C SER A 43 6.07 -12.16 -20.27
N TYR A 44 6.01 -11.88 -18.98
CA TYR A 44 5.80 -10.56 -18.39
C TYR A 44 7.00 -10.21 -17.50
N ARG A 45 7.38 -8.94 -17.41
CA ARG A 45 8.60 -8.49 -16.69
C ARG A 45 9.88 -9.18 -17.17
N THR A 46 9.95 -9.45 -18.45
CA THR A 46 11.16 -10.03 -19.10
C THR A 46 12.42 -9.18 -18.94
N ASP A 47 12.29 -8.00 -18.33
CA ASP A 47 13.36 -7.08 -17.94
C ASP A 47 14.01 -7.42 -16.59
N ALA A 48 13.47 -8.40 -15.84
CA ALA A 48 13.83 -8.63 -14.44
C ALA A 48 14.33 -10.06 -14.13
N GLY A 49 14.02 -11.06 -14.94
CA GLY A 49 14.31 -12.47 -14.63
C GLY A 49 13.46 -13.06 -13.50
N VAL A 50 12.46 -12.32 -13.02
CA VAL A 50 11.56 -12.74 -11.94
C VAL A 50 10.45 -13.61 -12.50
N ASP A 51 10.08 -14.64 -11.75
CA ASP A 51 9.06 -15.63 -12.11
C ASP A 51 7.64 -15.02 -12.11
N VAL A 52 7.12 -14.81 -13.29
CA VAL A 52 5.74 -14.37 -13.47
C VAL A 52 4.92 -15.44 -14.19
N VAL A 53 3.87 -15.90 -13.51
CA VAL A 53 2.97 -16.94 -14.02
C VAL A 53 1.65 -16.33 -14.49
N LYS A 54 0.98 -17.03 -15.41
CA LYS A 54 -0.43 -16.76 -15.71
C LYS A 54 -1.29 -17.28 -14.57
N GLY A 55 -2.19 -16.45 -14.07
CA GLY A 55 -3.08 -16.85 -12.99
C GLY A 55 -4.23 -15.88 -12.78
N ASN A 56 -5.33 -16.37 -12.24
CA ASN A 56 -6.52 -15.56 -11.88
C ASN A 56 -7.05 -14.63 -12.99
N GLY A 57 -6.84 -15.03 -14.25
CA GLY A 57 -7.23 -14.21 -15.41
C GLY A 57 -6.28 -13.07 -15.77
N GLY A 58 -5.09 -13.01 -15.15
CA GLY A 58 -4.02 -12.06 -15.39
C GLY A 58 -2.65 -12.69 -15.21
N ASN A 59 -1.74 -11.96 -14.58
CA ASN A 59 -0.42 -12.42 -14.18
C ASN A 59 -0.33 -12.46 -12.64
N ALA A 60 0.64 -13.19 -12.12
CA ALA A 60 0.95 -13.24 -10.69
C ALA A 60 2.45 -13.52 -10.50
N LEU A 61 3.02 -13.13 -9.36
CA LEU A 61 4.31 -13.67 -8.93
C LEU A 61 4.10 -15.17 -8.64
N GLY A 62 4.99 -16.01 -9.12
CA GLY A 62 4.95 -17.47 -8.94
C GLY A 62 6.31 -18.03 -8.59
N TYR A 63 6.45 -19.34 -8.48
CA TYR A 63 7.70 -20.06 -8.14
C TYR A 63 8.46 -19.50 -6.94
N THR A 64 7.81 -18.68 -6.12
CA THR A 64 8.41 -17.87 -5.05
C THR A 64 9.21 -18.69 -4.05
N THR A 65 10.39 -18.19 -3.70
CA THR A 65 11.31 -18.79 -2.74
C THR A 65 11.50 -17.89 -1.51
N SER A 66 11.67 -18.50 -0.34
CA SER A 66 11.84 -17.73 0.91
C SER A 66 13.10 -16.85 0.87
N GLY A 67 12.95 -15.58 1.19
CA GLY A 67 13.99 -14.57 1.13
C GLY A 67 13.85 -13.60 -0.04
N GLU A 68 13.13 -13.96 -1.07
CA GLU A 68 12.81 -13.06 -2.19
C GLU A 68 11.97 -11.87 -1.73
N TRP A 69 12.15 -10.74 -2.40
CA TRP A 69 11.37 -9.55 -2.10
C TRP A 69 11.19 -8.65 -3.31
N TYR A 70 10.07 -7.91 -3.30
CA TYR A 70 9.62 -7.04 -4.39
C TYR A 70 9.11 -5.74 -3.83
N GLU A 71 9.52 -4.60 -4.41
CA GLU A 71 9.17 -3.26 -3.93
C GLU A 71 8.28 -2.50 -4.90
N TYR A 72 7.40 -1.69 -4.32
CA TYR A 72 6.38 -0.92 -5.04
C TYR A 72 6.40 0.51 -4.54
N THR A 73 6.65 1.47 -5.43
CA THR A 73 6.43 2.88 -5.13
C THR A 73 4.95 3.20 -5.26
N VAL A 74 4.31 3.52 -4.15
CA VAL A 74 2.89 3.87 -4.07
C VAL A 74 2.71 5.34 -3.68
N ASN A 75 1.58 5.94 -4.05
CA ASN A 75 1.18 7.26 -3.59
C ASN A 75 -0.01 7.13 -2.64
N VAL A 76 0.22 7.40 -1.36
CA VAL A 76 -0.81 7.36 -0.32
C VAL A 76 -1.64 8.64 -0.40
N THR A 77 -2.90 8.54 -0.79
CA THR A 77 -3.84 9.65 -0.95
C THR A 77 -4.74 9.87 0.28
N ALA A 78 -4.76 8.91 1.20
CA ALA A 78 -5.48 8.99 2.48
C ALA A 78 -4.60 8.47 3.61
N ALA A 79 -4.19 9.33 4.55
CA ALA A 79 -3.43 8.90 5.71
C ALA A 79 -4.29 8.15 6.73
N GLY A 80 -3.71 7.21 7.47
CA GLY A 80 -4.38 6.51 8.58
C GLY A 80 -4.17 5.01 8.58
N PRO A 81 -5.01 4.28 9.34
CA PRO A 81 -4.96 2.83 9.44
C PRO A 81 -5.51 2.16 8.17
N TYR A 82 -4.87 1.05 7.80
CA TYR A 82 -5.23 0.28 6.61
C TYR A 82 -5.53 -1.18 6.91
N LYS A 83 -6.43 -1.75 6.12
CA LYS A 83 -6.58 -3.19 5.92
C LYS A 83 -5.99 -3.58 4.58
N TYR A 84 -5.52 -4.82 4.49
CA TYR A 84 -5.14 -5.41 3.21
C TYR A 84 -6.09 -6.55 2.84
N LYS A 85 -6.24 -6.78 1.53
CA LYS A 85 -6.74 -8.01 0.95
C LYS A 85 -5.72 -8.48 -0.07
N ALA A 86 -5.21 -9.67 0.10
CA ALA A 86 -4.27 -10.29 -0.82
C ALA A 86 -4.95 -11.42 -1.56
N THR A 87 -4.89 -11.39 -2.89
CA THR A 87 -5.35 -12.50 -3.74
C THR A 87 -4.17 -13.42 -4.00
N VAL A 88 -4.26 -14.65 -3.51
CA VAL A 88 -3.15 -15.59 -3.44
C VAL A 88 -3.59 -17.01 -3.80
N SER A 89 -2.64 -17.84 -4.20
CA SER A 89 -2.84 -19.28 -4.29
C SER A 89 -1.62 -20.06 -3.78
N SER A 90 -1.84 -21.26 -3.28
CA SER A 90 -0.78 -22.18 -2.88
C SER A 90 -1.25 -23.64 -2.94
N GLY A 91 -0.40 -24.49 -3.47
CA GLY A 91 -0.58 -25.95 -3.45
C GLY A 91 -0.15 -26.62 -2.13
N ASN A 92 0.38 -25.86 -1.18
CA ASN A 92 0.83 -26.34 0.12
C ASN A 92 0.36 -25.45 1.28
N ASN A 93 0.72 -25.79 2.51
CA ASN A 93 0.29 -25.06 3.73
C ASN A 93 1.43 -24.33 4.46
N THR A 94 2.58 -24.16 3.82
CA THR A 94 3.77 -23.52 4.41
C THR A 94 4.06 -22.14 3.83
N SER A 95 3.27 -21.70 2.88
CA SER A 95 3.48 -20.44 2.16
C SER A 95 3.12 -19.23 3.00
N SER A 96 3.94 -18.20 2.92
CA SER A 96 3.70 -16.94 3.63
C SER A 96 4.53 -15.81 3.04
N PHE A 97 4.12 -14.59 3.28
CA PHE A 97 4.90 -13.39 2.96
C PHE A 97 4.63 -12.28 3.98
N SER A 98 5.45 -11.27 3.99
CA SER A 98 5.22 -10.04 4.77
C SER A 98 4.98 -8.85 3.86
N ILE A 99 4.26 -7.85 4.39
CA ILE A 99 4.12 -6.51 3.81
C ILE A 99 4.89 -5.56 4.72
N SER A 100 5.84 -4.83 4.17
CA SER A 100 6.69 -3.91 4.93
C SER A 100 6.69 -2.50 4.31
N LEU A 101 6.97 -1.49 5.14
CA LEU A 101 7.30 -0.13 4.72
C LEU A 101 8.82 0.01 4.67
N VAL A 102 9.33 0.60 3.59
CA VAL A 102 10.77 0.87 3.40
C VAL A 102 11.01 2.37 3.47
N GLU A 103 11.81 2.80 4.45
CA GLU A 103 12.18 4.19 4.70
C GLU A 103 13.72 4.32 4.76
N GLY A 104 14.35 4.58 3.62
CA GLY A 104 15.82 4.51 3.52
C GLY A 104 16.32 3.08 3.70
N ASP A 105 17.16 2.85 4.71
CA ASP A 105 17.68 1.52 5.06
C ASP A 105 16.78 0.78 6.06
N ASP A 106 15.77 1.47 6.63
CA ASP A 106 14.86 0.90 7.61
C ASP A 106 13.71 0.16 6.91
N ILE A 107 13.46 -1.08 7.33
CA ILE A 107 12.35 -1.90 6.87
C ILE A 107 11.47 -2.23 8.07
N THR A 108 10.25 -1.70 8.07
CA THR A 108 9.26 -1.92 9.13
C THR A 108 8.18 -2.89 8.63
N GLU A 109 8.07 -4.06 9.24
CA GLU A 109 6.99 -4.99 8.92
C GLU A 109 5.63 -4.42 9.36
N LEU A 110 4.71 -4.37 8.41
CA LEU A 110 3.34 -3.90 8.61
C LEU A 110 2.35 -5.05 8.77
N ALA A 111 2.62 -6.19 8.15
CA ALA A 111 1.79 -7.39 8.27
C ALA A 111 2.59 -8.64 7.93
N SER A 112 2.36 -9.72 8.68
CA SER A 112 2.73 -11.08 8.30
C SER A 112 1.49 -11.79 7.77
N VAL A 113 1.60 -12.41 6.61
CA VAL A 113 0.48 -13.00 5.86
C VAL A 113 0.73 -14.49 5.66
N SER A 114 -0.03 -15.33 6.34
CA SER A 114 -0.05 -16.76 6.06
C SER A 114 -0.93 -17.03 4.85
N VAL A 115 -0.41 -17.77 3.89
CA VAL A 115 -1.14 -18.21 2.69
C VAL A 115 -1.63 -19.64 2.94
N PRO A 116 -2.96 -19.86 3.06
CA PRO A 116 -3.47 -21.21 3.25
C PRO A 116 -3.29 -22.03 1.99
N GLN A 117 -3.19 -23.34 2.12
CA GLN A 117 -3.35 -24.23 0.98
C GLN A 117 -4.70 -23.99 0.32
N THR A 118 -4.72 -23.53 -0.92
CA THR A 118 -5.94 -23.19 -1.65
C THR A 118 -6.49 -24.38 -2.42
N ALA A 119 -5.61 -25.25 -2.86
CA ALA A 119 -5.92 -26.56 -3.43
C ALA A 119 -4.72 -27.49 -3.27
N ASP A 120 -4.93 -28.80 -3.27
CA ASP A 120 -3.87 -29.78 -3.10
C ASP A 120 -2.99 -29.86 -4.35
N ASN A 121 -1.67 -29.63 -4.19
CA ASN A 121 -0.70 -29.64 -5.29
C ASN A 121 -1.14 -28.82 -6.52
N ASN A 122 -1.85 -27.71 -6.31
CA ASN A 122 -2.36 -26.87 -7.39
C ASN A 122 -2.27 -25.39 -7.01
N TRP A 123 -1.70 -24.57 -7.90
CA TRP A 123 -1.47 -23.13 -7.71
C TRP A 123 -2.43 -22.26 -8.55
N ASP A 124 -3.45 -22.85 -9.22
CA ASP A 124 -4.40 -22.12 -10.06
C ASP A 124 -5.67 -21.71 -9.33
N THR A 125 -5.84 -22.16 -8.09
CA THR A 125 -7.01 -21.85 -7.28
C THR A 125 -6.71 -20.66 -6.35
N TYR A 126 -7.15 -19.47 -6.74
CA TYR A 126 -6.92 -18.25 -5.96
C TYR A 126 -7.99 -18.02 -4.89
N ARG A 127 -7.56 -17.46 -3.77
CA ARG A 127 -8.41 -17.01 -2.65
C ARG A 127 -7.93 -15.66 -2.13
N THR A 128 -8.83 -14.95 -1.47
CA THR A 128 -8.48 -13.72 -0.76
C THR A 128 -8.17 -14.03 0.70
N VAL A 129 -7.02 -13.59 1.17
CA VAL A 129 -6.67 -13.48 2.59
C VAL A 129 -6.67 -12.01 2.98
N GLU A 130 -7.11 -11.69 4.19
CA GLU A 130 -7.24 -10.30 4.63
C GLU A 130 -6.73 -10.09 6.05
N GLY A 131 -6.33 -8.87 6.35
CA GLY A 131 -5.88 -8.47 7.67
C GLY A 131 -5.73 -6.96 7.79
N LYS A 132 -5.06 -6.52 8.85
CA LYS A 132 -4.79 -5.11 9.13
C LYS A 132 -3.29 -4.85 9.09
N LEU A 133 -2.90 -3.68 8.64
CA LEU A 133 -1.54 -3.20 8.85
C LEU A 133 -1.35 -2.80 10.32
N THR A 134 -0.18 -3.06 10.86
CA THR A 134 0.18 -2.78 12.27
C THR A 134 0.50 -1.30 12.51
N LYS A 135 0.83 -0.55 11.44
CA LYS A 135 1.19 0.87 11.46
C LYS A 135 0.34 1.63 10.44
N GLU A 136 0.02 2.88 10.74
CA GLU A 136 -0.66 3.78 9.81
C GLU A 136 0.26 4.20 8.68
N LEU A 137 -0.31 4.48 7.51
CA LEU A 137 0.42 5.05 6.38
C LEU A 137 0.23 6.56 6.34
N ALA A 138 1.32 7.29 6.12
CA ALA A 138 1.32 8.74 5.95
C ALA A 138 1.01 9.11 4.48
N LEU A 139 0.55 10.34 4.23
CA LEU A 139 0.30 10.87 2.89
C LEU A 139 1.59 10.94 2.07
N GLY A 140 1.44 10.79 0.76
CA GLY A 140 2.51 10.96 -0.23
C GLY A 140 3.16 9.67 -0.70
N LYS A 141 4.31 9.80 -1.35
CA LYS A 141 5.04 8.66 -1.89
C LYS A 141 5.64 7.82 -0.78
N GLN A 142 5.41 6.52 -0.85
CA GLN A 142 5.98 5.51 0.04
C GLN A 142 6.44 4.31 -0.76
N ILE A 143 7.33 3.51 -0.19
CA ILE A 143 7.78 2.25 -0.77
C ILE A 143 7.26 1.13 0.11
N LEU A 144 6.47 0.25 -0.47
CA LEU A 144 6.05 -1.00 0.15
C LEU A 144 6.90 -2.14 -0.38
N ARG A 145 7.20 -3.12 0.48
CA ARG A 145 7.92 -4.34 0.11
C ARG A 145 7.08 -5.55 0.46
N LEU A 146 6.93 -6.46 -0.48
CA LEU A 146 6.53 -7.84 -0.22
C LEU A 146 7.80 -8.68 -0.05
N THR A 147 7.89 -9.44 1.04
CA THR A 147 9.00 -10.39 1.26
C THR A 147 8.42 -11.78 1.43
N ILE A 148 8.88 -12.74 0.65
CA ILE A 148 8.49 -14.14 0.78
C ILE A 148 9.13 -14.72 2.04
N THR A 149 8.33 -15.17 2.98
CA THR A 149 8.76 -15.77 4.24
C THR A 149 8.55 -17.27 4.28
N GLY A 150 7.63 -17.78 3.45
CA GLY A 150 7.41 -19.20 3.20
C GLY A 150 7.15 -19.44 1.72
N ALA A 151 7.97 -20.27 1.11
CA ALA A 151 8.01 -20.51 -0.34
C ALA A 151 6.71 -21.03 -0.96
N TYR A 152 6.65 -21.02 -2.27
CA TYR A 152 5.62 -21.64 -3.11
C TYR A 152 4.23 -21.01 -2.98
N CYS A 153 4.14 -19.69 -2.90
CA CYS A 153 2.86 -18.99 -3.06
C CYS A 153 2.82 -18.19 -4.36
N ASN A 154 1.70 -18.21 -5.05
CA ASN A 154 1.42 -17.24 -6.09
C ASN A 154 0.72 -16.04 -5.45
N ILE A 155 1.17 -14.83 -5.82
CA ILE A 155 0.58 -13.57 -5.37
C ILE A 155 0.13 -12.79 -6.59
N ASP A 156 -1.20 -12.64 -6.75
CA ASP A 156 -1.81 -11.87 -7.83
C ASP A 156 -1.79 -10.36 -7.51
N LYS A 157 -2.45 -9.97 -6.43
CA LYS A 157 -2.58 -8.55 -6.07
C LYS A 157 -2.80 -8.30 -4.60
N ILE A 158 -2.51 -7.07 -4.20
CA ILE A 158 -2.81 -6.54 -2.87
C ILE A 158 -3.72 -5.33 -3.01
N GLU A 159 -4.89 -5.38 -2.37
CA GLU A 159 -5.77 -4.22 -2.18
C GLU A 159 -5.51 -3.61 -0.79
N LEU A 160 -5.21 -2.33 -0.74
CA LEU A 160 -5.07 -1.56 0.49
C LEU A 160 -6.27 -0.64 0.68
N ILE A 161 -6.97 -0.80 1.80
CA ILE A 161 -8.22 -0.11 2.11
C ILE A 161 -8.00 0.75 3.35
N CYS A 162 -8.07 2.07 3.21
CA CYS A 162 -8.03 2.97 4.36
C CYS A 162 -9.28 2.78 5.23
N THR A 163 -9.07 2.57 6.53
CA THR A 163 -10.16 2.35 7.50
C THR A 163 -10.32 3.52 8.45
N ALA A 164 -9.69 4.66 8.16
CA ALA A 164 -9.91 5.88 8.92
C ALA A 164 -11.40 6.23 8.91
N THR A 165 -12.04 6.16 10.07
CA THR A 165 -13.40 6.65 10.28
C THR A 165 -13.29 8.06 10.82
N GLY A 166 -13.49 9.04 9.97
CA GLY A 166 -13.51 10.43 10.41
C GLY A 166 -13.16 11.37 9.27
N ILE A 167 -13.81 12.49 9.27
CA ILE A 167 -13.48 13.62 8.42
C ILE A 167 -11.99 13.89 8.65
N SER A 168 -11.14 13.53 7.70
CA SER A 168 -9.78 14.07 7.66
C SER A 168 -9.98 15.57 7.77
N ASN A 169 -9.42 16.19 8.81
CA ASN A 169 -9.31 17.63 8.82
C ASN A 169 -8.49 17.95 7.57
N VAL A 170 -9.19 18.29 6.51
CA VAL A 170 -8.58 18.97 5.39
C VAL A 170 -8.10 20.28 6.00
N ILE A 171 -6.83 20.28 6.45
CA ILE A 171 -6.11 21.53 6.65
C ILE A 171 -5.90 22.06 5.23
N THR A 172 -6.97 22.61 4.67
CA THR A 172 -6.82 23.54 3.56
C THR A 172 -6.06 24.72 4.17
N ASN A 173 -4.78 24.82 3.90
CA ASN A 173 -3.97 26.04 4.10
C ASN A 173 -4.44 27.15 3.15
N ASN A 174 -5.72 27.15 2.80
CA ASN A 174 -6.40 28.27 2.18
C ASN A 174 -7.10 28.99 3.33
N PRO A 175 -6.71 30.21 3.70
CA PRO A 175 -7.41 30.99 4.70
C PRO A 175 -8.77 31.36 4.12
N GLN A 176 -9.74 30.44 4.21
CA GLN A 176 -11.15 30.79 4.01
C GLN A 176 -11.46 31.89 5.04
N PRO A 177 -12.07 32.98 4.61
CA PRO A 177 -12.45 34.05 5.55
C PRO A 177 -13.34 33.41 6.63
N ARG A 178 -12.85 33.39 7.89
CA ARG A 178 -13.61 32.86 9.01
C ARG A 178 -14.95 33.55 9.10
N ASN A 179 -16.03 32.79 9.17
CA ASN A 179 -17.34 33.36 9.39
C ASN A 179 -17.44 33.80 10.85
N VAL A 180 -17.32 35.11 11.08
CA VAL A 180 -17.42 35.73 12.41
C VAL A 180 -18.83 36.32 12.54
N TYR A 181 -19.50 35.98 13.64
CA TYR A 181 -20.81 36.52 13.99
C TYR A 181 -20.76 37.12 15.39
N ASN A 182 -21.57 38.16 15.63
CA ASN A 182 -21.81 38.64 16.99
C ASN A 182 -22.83 37.71 17.71
N ILE A 183 -23.08 37.97 19.00
CA ILE A 183 -24.02 37.19 19.82
C ILE A 183 -25.48 37.23 19.33
N THR A 184 -25.83 38.20 18.47
CA THR A 184 -27.16 38.33 17.88
C THR A 184 -27.26 37.62 16.52
N GLY A 185 -26.18 36.91 16.07
CA GLY A 185 -26.13 36.16 14.81
C GLY A 185 -25.83 36.99 13.58
N GLN A 186 -25.49 38.28 13.73
CA GLN A 186 -25.12 39.13 12.59
C GLN A 186 -23.67 38.82 12.17
N ARG A 187 -23.46 38.65 10.86
CA ARG A 187 -22.12 38.41 10.30
C ARG A 187 -21.25 39.65 10.42
N MET A 188 -20.04 39.48 10.88
CA MET A 188 -19.05 40.54 11.11
C MET A 188 -17.90 40.42 10.12
N GLY A 189 -17.30 41.55 9.74
CA GLY A 189 -16.12 41.59 8.86
C GLY A 189 -14.81 41.16 9.55
N GLY A 190 -14.85 40.92 10.86
CA GLY A 190 -13.72 40.50 11.68
C GLY A 190 -14.09 40.37 13.16
N MET A 191 -13.19 39.82 13.98
CA MET A 191 -13.43 39.70 15.42
C MET A 191 -13.37 41.06 16.10
N GLN A 192 -14.31 41.34 17.00
CA GLN A 192 -14.39 42.55 17.79
C GLN A 192 -14.19 42.25 19.29
N ARG A 193 -13.88 43.29 20.08
CA ARG A 193 -13.78 43.18 21.53
C ARG A 193 -15.11 42.67 22.10
N GLY A 194 -15.04 41.65 22.96
CA GLY A 194 -16.21 41.00 23.53
C GLY A 194 -16.40 39.57 22.96
N ILE A 195 -17.66 39.11 22.95
CA ILE A 195 -17.99 37.74 22.54
C ILE A 195 -18.25 37.70 21.03
N ASN A 196 -17.53 36.85 20.34
CA ASN A 196 -17.71 36.52 18.91
C ASN A 196 -18.07 35.04 18.77
N ILE A 197 -18.81 34.70 17.71
CA ILE A 197 -19.02 33.31 17.27
C ILE A 197 -18.19 33.12 16.00
N VAL A 198 -17.17 32.26 16.09
CA VAL A 198 -16.27 31.99 14.98
C VAL A 198 -16.41 30.50 14.62
N ASP A 199 -16.85 30.21 13.41
CA ASP A 199 -17.09 28.85 12.93
C ASP A 199 -17.94 28.03 13.93
N GLY A 200 -19.01 28.65 14.47
CA GLY A 200 -19.93 28.05 15.43
C GLY A 200 -19.42 27.93 16.87
N LYS A 201 -18.21 28.41 17.17
CA LYS A 201 -17.62 28.39 18.52
C LYS A 201 -17.58 29.78 19.14
N LYS A 202 -17.89 29.86 20.45
CA LYS A 202 -17.83 31.11 21.22
C LYS A 202 -16.36 31.46 21.52
N VAL A 203 -15.93 32.65 21.08
CA VAL A 203 -14.58 33.21 21.31
C VAL A 203 -14.71 34.56 22.00
N MET A 204 -13.95 34.80 23.07
CA MET A 204 -13.91 36.08 23.76
C MET A 204 -12.61 36.81 23.43
N ILE A 205 -12.73 38.03 22.93
CA ILE A 205 -11.59 38.95 22.72
C ILE A 205 -11.62 40.00 23.85
N ARG A 206 -10.53 40.07 24.59
CA ARG A 206 -10.35 41.06 25.67
C ARG A 206 -9.75 42.37 25.17
#